data_97da08c2c14c6dab754fd5e8026035e8
#
_entry.id   97da08c2c14c6dab754fd5e8026035e8
#
_cell.length_a   1.000
_cell.length_b   1.000
_cell.length_c   1.000
_cell.angle_alpha   90.00
_cell.angle_beta   90.00
_cell.angle_gamma   90.00
#
_symmetry.space_group_name_H-M   'P 1'
#
loop_
_entity.id
_entity.type
_entity.pdbx_description
1 polymer ?
#
loop_
_entity_poly.entity_id
_entity_poly.type
_entity_poly.pdbx_seq_one_letter_code
_entity_poly.pdbx_strand_id
1 'polypeptide(L)'
;IVLDEIAYEGNIQHGWGNISGKEMTRRFWEAALRGGYPGHGETYMNDKDVLWWSHGGVLRGESHKRFQFLYDILLQTPGIGLCPCEKSPWDEIWAVPEESAQKVKKVKDYYLMYFSFMQPSFKEYYFDDESEFEVNVIDTWNMAIESRGVCKGRFKVELPGRQYMAIQIKKVQ
;
A
#
# COMPACT_ATOMS: atom_id res chain seq x y z
N ILE A 1 -4.82 -11.14 10.89
CA ILE A 1 -4.71 -10.15 11.99
C ILE A 1 -5.64 -9.00 11.68
N VAL A 2 -6.59 -8.72 12.58
CA VAL A 2 -7.46 -7.54 12.51
C VAL A 2 -6.86 -6.45 13.40
N LEU A 3 -6.77 -5.23 12.86
CA LEU A 3 -6.26 -4.04 13.53
C LEU A 3 -7.45 -3.08 13.69
N ASP A 4 -8.21 -3.25 14.77
CA ASP A 4 -9.47 -2.52 15.00
C ASP A 4 -9.27 -1.01 15.08
N GLU A 5 -8.21 -0.59 15.77
CA GLU A 5 -7.90 0.82 15.98
C GLU A 5 -6.46 1.14 15.59
N ILE A 6 -6.31 1.89 14.51
CA ILE A 6 -5.01 2.37 14.03
C ILE A 6 -4.90 3.90 14.12
N ALA A 7 -5.59 4.52 15.06
CA ALA A 7 -5.94 5.93 15.16
C ALA A 7 -6.98 6.35 14.10
N TYR A 8 -7.42 7.61 14.16
CA TYR A 8 -8.55 8.10 13.36
C TYR A 8 -8.16 9.36 12.59
N GLU A 9 -8.59 9.43 11.34
CA GLU A 9 -8.50 10.67 10.57
C GLU A 9 -9.44 11.71 11.15
N GLY A 10 -8.94 12.91 11.48
CA GLY A 10 -9.80 13.86 12.15
C GLY A 10 -9.14 15.18 12.51
N ASN A 11 -9.83 15.95 13.34
CA ASN A 11 -9.41 17.28 13.75
C ASN A 11 -9.58 17.56 15.26
N ILE A 12 -9.78 16.53 16.08
CA ILE A 12 -9.85 16.72 17.53
C ILE A 12 -8.46 16.93 18.13
N GLN A 13 -8.40 17.49 19.35
CA GLN A 13 -7.11 17.80 20.01
C GLN A 13 -6.30 16.57 20.44
N HIS A 14 -6.89 15.38 20.45
CA HIS A 14 -6.24 14.16 20.89
C HIS A 14 -5.48 13.47 19.73
N GLY A 15 -4.22 13.09 19.95
CA GLY A 15 -3.37 12.50 18.93
C GLY A 15 -3.89 11.22 18.28
N TRP A 16 -4.76 10.48 18.96
CA TRP A 16 -5.41 9.30 18.39
C TRP A 16 -6.51 9.65 17.37
N GLY A 17 -7.02 10.88 17.36
CA GLY A 17 -8.16 11.33 16.54
C GLY A 17 -7.86 12.56 15.69
N ASN A 18 -6.60 12.81 15.32
CA ASN A 18 -6.21 13.94 14.47
C ASN A 18 -5.08 13.60 13.49
N ILE A 19 -5.02 12.34 13.08
CA ILE A 19 -4.10 11.99 12.01
C ILE A 19 -4.65 12.51 10.66
N SER A 20 -3.74 12.82 9.73
CA SER A 20 -4.13 13.24 8.40
C SER A 20 -4.62 12.06 7.55
N GLY A 21 -5.38 12.35 6.50
CA GLY A 21 -5.79 11.34 5.51
C GLY A 21 -4.60 10.63 4.85
N LYS A 22 -3.49 11.34 4.66
CA LYS A 22 -2.24 10.74 4.16
C LYS A 22 -1.67 9.71 5.12
N GLU A 23 -1.63 10.04 6.41
CA GLU A 23 -1.15 9.13 7.45
C GLU A 23 -2.08 7.92 7.60
N MET A 24 -3.39 8.11 7.53
CA MET A 24 -4.37 7.02 7.54
C MET A 24 -4.16 6.09 6.33
N THR A 25 -4.02 6.66 5.13
CA THR A 25 -3.74 5.91 3.90
C THR A 25 -2.44 5.11 4.01
N ARG A 26 -1.38 5.72 4.56
CA ARG A 26 -0.11 5.05 4.81
C ARG A 26 -0.27 3.82 5.70
N ARG A 27 -0.98 3.95 6.82
CA ARG A 27 -1.23 2.85 7.75
C ARG A 27 -1.99 1.70 7.11
N PHE A 28 -2.99 2.02 6.27
CA PHE A 28 -3.72 1.02 5.50
C PHE A 28 -2.82 0.23 4.55
N TRP A 29 -1.98 0.92 3.78
CA TRP A 29 -1.03 0.27 2.88
C TRP A 29 -0.04 -0.62 3.63
N GLU A 30 0.55 -0.12 4.72
CA GLU A 30 1.47 -0.90 5.54
C GLU A 30 0.82 -2.13 6.16
N ALA A 31 -0.38 -1.98 6.70
CA ALA A 31 -1.11 -3.09 7.29
C ALA A 31 -1.47 -4.15 6.25
N ALA A 32 -2.04 -3.73 5.12
CA ALA A 32 -2.46 -4.65 4.05
C ALA A 32 -1.27 -5.45 3.48
N LEU A 33 -0.14 -4.81 3.21
CA LEU A 33 1.04 -5.51 2.69
C LEU A 33 1.69 -6.45 3.72
N ARG A 34 1.39 -6.26 5.00
CA ARG A 34 1.81 -7.16 6.08
C ARG A 34 0.77 -8.23 6.42
N GLY A 35 -0.29 -8.35 5.61
CA GLY A 35 -1.36 -9.35 5.80
C GLY A 35 -2.35 -8.99 6.92
N GLY A 36 -2.43 -7.71 7.29
CA GLY A 36 -3.39 -7.21 8.28
C GLY A 36 -4.64 -6.61 7.65
N TYR A 37 -5.69 -6.55 8.43
CA TYR A 37 -6.99 -5.95 8.06
C TYR A 37 -7.24 -4.72 8.96
N PRO A 38 -6.87 -3.50 8.53
CA PRO A 38 -7.05 -2.30 9.35
C PRO A 38 -8.48 -1.79 9.33
N GLY A 39 -8.96 -1.35 10.49
CA GLY A 39 -10.21 -0.63 10.63
C GLY A 39 -10.07 0.87 10.32
N HIS A 40 -11.11 1.45 9.72
CA HIS A 40 -11.18 2.89 9.45
C HIS A 40 -12.17 3.58 10.37
N GLY A 41 -11.80 4.75 10.84
CA GLY A 41 -12.69 5.65 11.55
C GLY A 41 -12.27 7.11 11.38
N GLU A 42 -13.22 7.99 11.58
CA GLU A 42 -13.04 9.44 11.52
C GLU A 42 -13.51 10.11 12.80
N THR A 43 -12.81 11.17 13.18
CA THR A 43 -13.09 11.96 14.39
C THR A 43 -13.13 13.45 14.07
N TYR A 44 -13.89 13.80 13.03
CA TYR A 44 -14.14 15.20 12.70
C TYR A 44 -15.24 15.79 13.56
N MET A 45 -14.99 16.96 14.14
CA MET A 45 -16.02 17.77 14.74
C MET A 45 -17.01 18.26 13.67
N ASN A 46 -18.28 18.28 13.99
CA ASN A 46 -19.30 18.92 13.15
C ASN A 46 -19.32 20.45 13.37
N ASP A 47 -20.19 21.16 12.67
CA ASP A 47 -20.31 22.63 12.73
C ASP A 47 -20.74 23.17 14.10
N LYS A 48 -21.10 22.28 15.03
CA LYS A 48 -21.46 22.61 16.42
C LYS A 48 -20.41 22.14 17.43
N ASP A 49 -19.21 21.83 16.97
CA ASP A 49 -18.10 21.26 17.79
C ASP A 49 -18.47 19.95 18.50
N VAL A 50 -19.37 19.16 17.90
CA VAL A 50 -19.76 17.84 18.39
C VAL A 50 -19.03 16.76 17.59
N LEU A 51 -18.34 15.88 18.30
CA LEU A 51 -17.72 14.71 17.70
C LEU A 51 -18.79 13.68 17.28
N TRP A 52 -18.75 13.29 16.01
CA TRP A 52 -19.81 12.46 15.40
C TRP A 52 -19.45 10.99 15.21
N TRP A 53 -18.28 10.56 15.63
CA TRP A 53 -17.69 9.26 15.30
C TRP A 53 -18.52 8.03 15.69
N SER A 54 -19.35 8.06 16.69
CA SER A 54 -20.14 6.90 17.12
C SER A 54 -21.60 6.88 16.59
N HIS A 55 -21.95 7.82 15.74
CA HIS A 55 -23.34 7.99 15.28
C HIS A 55 -23.53 7.65 13.79
N GLY A 56 -22.49 7.20 13.12
CA GLY A 56 -22.50 7.05 11.67
C GLY A 56 -22.53 8.41 10.96
N GLY A 57 -22.84 8.41 9.70
CA GLY A 57 -23.00 9.65 8.94
C GLY A 57 -22.14 9.71 7.69
N VAL A 58 -21.87 10.94 7.23
CA VAL A 58 -21.09 11.20 6.04
C VAL A 58 -19.62 11.28 6.40
N LEU A 59 -18.78 10.52 5.68
CA LEU A 59 -17.34 10.60 5.79
C LEU A 59 -16.84 11.96 5.32
N ARG A 60 -16.01 12.62 6.11
CA ARG A 60 -15.50 13.98 5.89
C ARG A 60 -14.03 13.98 5.50
N GLY A 61 -13.31 12.91 5.82
CA GLY A 61 -11.91 12.74 5.53
C GLY A 61 -11.61 12.46 4.06
N GLU A 62 -10.36 12.34 3.76
CA GLU A 62 -9.88 12.12 2.40
C GLU A 62 -9.43 10.68 2.16
N SER A 63 -9.09 9.94 3.23
CA SER A 63 -8.49 8.60 3.13
C SER A 63 -9.46 7.54 2.58
N HIS A 64 -10.74 7.63 2.88
CA HIS A 64 -11.73 6.59 2.53
C HIS A 64 -11.78 6.28 1.02
N LYS A 65 -11.57 7.28 0.17
CA LYS A 65 -11.50 7.10 -1.30
C LYS A 65 -10.27 6.27 -1.71
N ARG A 66 -9.18 6.35 -0.93
CA ARG A 66 -7.92 5.65 -1.20
C ARG A 66 -7.98 4.18 -0.81
N PHE A 67 -8.93 3.81 0.05
CA PHE A 67 -9.11 2.39 0.43
C PHE A 67 -9.73 1.58 -0.70
N GLN A 68 -10.67 2.17 -1.45
CA GLN A 68 -11.18 1.50 -2.65
C GLN A 68 -10.07 1.29 -3.68
N PHE A 69 -9.22 2.29 -3.89
CA PHE A 69 -8.08 2.17 -4.80
C PHE A 69 -7.08 1.09 -4.35
N LEU A 70 -6.77 1.03 -3.04
CA LEU A 70 -5.94 -0.05 -2.49
C LEU A 70 -6.61 -1.41 -2.69
N TYR A 71 -7.90 -1.53 -2.41
CA TYR A 71 -8.67 -2.76 -2.60
C TYR A 71 -8.63 -3.24 -4.05
N ASP A 72 -8.82 -2.34 -5.00
CA ASP A 72 -8.76 -2.65 -6.45
C ASP A 72 -7.37 -3.16 -6.87
N ILE A 73 -6.30 -2.66 -6.25
CA ILE A 73 -4.94 -3.17 -6.46
C ILE A 73 -4.78 -4.56 -5.84
N LEU A 74 -5.30 -4.78 -4.62
CA LEU A 74 -5.22 -6.07 -3.94
C LEU A 74 -6.00 -7.16 -4.68
N LEU A 75 -7.12 -6.83 -5.33
CA LEU A 75 -7.87 -7.77 -6.17
C LEU A 75 -7.08 -8.27 -7.39
N GLN A 76 -6.03 -7.57 -7.80
CA GLN A 76 -5.14 -8.01 -8.89
C GLN A 76 -4.08 -9.01 -8.42
N THR A 77 -3.98 -9.25 -7.12
CA THR A 77 -3.02 -10.21 -6.55
C THR A 77 -3.41 -11.64 -6.92
N PRO A 78 -2.51 -12.44 -7.47
CA PRO A 78 -2.78 -13.86 -7.69
C PRO A 78 -3.01 -14.60 -6.37
N GLY A 79 -3.94 -15.55 -6.38
CA GLY A 79 -4.21 -16.42 -5.22
C GLY A 79 -5.14 -15.78 -4.20
N ILE A 80 -4.96 -16.14 -2.93
CA ILE A 80 -5.90 -15.82 -1.84
C ILE A 80 -5.52 -14.57 -1.03
N GLY A 81 -4.38 -13.95 -1.29
CA GLY A 81 -3.95 -12.74 -0.59
C GLY A 81 -2.45 -12.52 -0.62
N LEU A 82 -2.03 -11.44 0.06
CA LEU A 82 -0.64 -11.06 0.22
C LEU A 82 -0.11 -11.43 1.60
N CYS A 83 1.16 -11.77 1.64
CA CYS A 83 1.92 -11.88 2.88
C CYS A 83 3.25 -11.12 2.77
N PRO A 84 3.85 -10.70 3.90
CA PRO A 84 5.15 -10.06 3.90
C PRO A 84 6.22 -10.95 3.28
N CYS A 85 7.10 -10.35 2.50
CA CYS A 85 8.29 -11.03 2.01
C CYS A 85 9.40 -10.95 3.07
N GLU A 86 9.93 -12.08 3.52
CA GLU A 86 10.99 -12.13 4.54
C GLU A 86 12.28 -11.41 4.14
N LYS A 87 12.51 -11.26 2.85
CA LYS A 87 13.72 -10.60 2.30
C LYS A 87 13.50 -9.13 1.95
N SER A 88 12.49 -8.49 2.52
CA SER A 88 12.29 -7.05 2.32
C SER A 88 13.48 -6.26 2.86
N PRO A 89 13.97 -5.24 2.14
CA PRO A 89 14.85 -4.23 2.72
C PRO A 89 14.19 -3.55 3.94
N TRP A 90 14.99 -3.05 4.86
CA TRP A 90 14.48 -2.42 6.08
C TRP A 90 13.62 -1.16 5.84
N ASP A 91 13.84 -0.49 4.71
CA ASP A 91 13.19 0.75 4.28
C ASP A 91 12.03 0.54 3.30
N GLU A 92 11.67 -0.72 3.04
CA GLU A 92 10.61 -1.10 2.11
C GLU A 92 9.71 -2.17 2.71
N ILE A 93 8.46 -2.18 2.27
CA ILE A 93 7.51 -3.23 2.61
C ILE A 93 7.23 -4.01 1.34
N TRP A 94 7.75 -5.22 1.26
CA TRP A 94 7.52 -6.13 0.15
C TRP A 94 6.48 -7.16 0.51
N ALA A 95 5.50 -7.34 -0.35
CA ALA A 95 4.49 -8.36 -0.24
C ALA A 95 4.45 -9.23 -1.50
N VAL A 96 4.19 -10.50 -1.28
CA VAL A 96 4.06 -11.53 -2.32
C VAL A 96 2.77 -12.31 -2.08
N PRO A 97 2.22 -13.00 -3.09
CA PRO A 97 1.09 -13.87 -2.88
C PRO A 97 1.42 -14.95 -1.85
N GLU A 98 0.51 -15.23 -0.92
CA GLU A 98 0.71 -16.21 0.16
C GLU A 98 1.11 -17.58 -0.37
N GLU A 99 0.46 -18.04 -1.42
CA GLU A 99 0.78 -19.32 -2.08
C GLU A 99 2.21 -19.34 -2.66
N SER A 100 2.73 -18.18 -3.06
CA SER A 100 4.10 -18.03 -3.56
C SER A 100 5.13 -17.99 -2.44
N ALA A 101 4.77 -17.48 -1.26
CA ALA A 101 5.68 -17.39 -0.12
C ALA A 101 6.16 -18.75 0.35
N GLN A 102 5.27 -19.76 0.27
CA GLN A 102 5.56 -21.14 0.68
C GLN A 102 6.36 -21.92 -0.37
N LYS A 103 6.47 -21.42 -1.61
CA LYS A 103 7.23 -22.07 -2.67
C LYS A 103 8.72 -21.72 -2.58
N VAL A 104 9.57 -22.71 -2.77
CA VAL A 104 11.06 -22.56 -2.81
C VAL A 104 11.54 -21.71 -4.01
N LYS A 105 10.65 -21.31 -4.92
CA LYS A 105 11.02 -20.46 -6.06
C LYS A 105 11.71 -19.19 -5.59
N LYS A 106 12.90 -18.93 -6.12
CA LYS A 106 13.74 -17.75 -5.84
C LYS A 106 13.07 -16.46 -6.30
N VAL A 107 12.41 -16.50 -7.45
CA VAL A 107 11.65 -15.39 -8.04
C VAL A 107 10.16 -15.71 -7.98
N LYS A 108 9.38 -14.75 -7.52
CA LYS A 108 7.91 -14.86 -7.42
C LYS A 108 7.26 -14.32 -8.69
N ASP A 109 6.02 -14.72 -8.93
CA ASP A 109 5.28 -14.28 -10.10
C ASP A 109 4.61 -12.90 -9.89
N TYR A 110 4.63 -12.39 -8.66
CA TYR A 110 4.07 -11.10 -8.30
C TYR A 110 4.78 -10.51 -7.08
N TYR A 111 5.00 -9.18 -7.12
CA TYR A 111 5.47 -8.38 -5.99
C TYR A 111 4.66 -7.08 -5.90
N LEU A 112 4.34 -6.69 -4.68
CA LEU A 112 3.85 -5.36 -4.37
C LEU A 112 4.76 -4.76 -3.29
N MET A 113 5.40 -3.63 -3.60
CA MET A 113 6.40 -2.99 -2.75
C MET A 113 5.96 -1.57 -2.44
N TYR A 114 5.93 -1.22 -1.17
CA TYR A 114 5.52 0.10 -0.69
C TYR A 114 6.65 0.79 0.06
N PHE A 115 6.86 2.06 -0.22
CA PHE A 115 7.98 2.84 0.32
C PHE A 115 7.62 3.73 1.51
N SER A 116 6.36 3.77 1.91
CA SER A 116 5.89 4.49 3.10
C SER A 116 6.38 5.94 3.14
N PHE A 117 7.21 6.29 4.13
CA PHE A 117 7.81 7.61 4.28
C PHE A 117 9.03 7.85 3.38
N MET A 118 9.59 6.82 2.79
CA MET A 118 10.76 6.94 1.95
C MET A 118 10.43 7.69 0.66
N GLN A 119 11.42 8.37 0.12
CA GLN A 119 11.30 9.21 -1.08
C GLN A 119 12.34 8.78 -2.13
N PRO A 120 12.33 7.51 -2.56
CA PRO A 120 13.29 7.06 -3.55
C PRO A 120 13.06 7.78 -4.88
N SER A 121 14.14 8.18 -5.54
CA SER A 121 14.09 8.69 -6.91
C SER A 121 14.19 7.56 -7.95
N PHE A 122 14.65 6.40 -7.53
CA PHE A 122 14.65 5.18 -8.33
C PHE A 122 14.84 3.95 -7.44
N LYS A 123 14.54 2.77 -7.99
CA LYS A 123 14.90 1.47 -7.43
C LYS A 123 15.46 0.57 -8.53
N GLU A 124 16.43 -0.28 -8.16
CA GLU A 124 16.99 -1.29 -9.05
C GLU A 124 16.60 -2.68 -8.59
N TYR A 125 16.15 -3.50 -9.52
CA TYR A 125 15.77 -4.88 -9.29
C TYR A 125 16.59 -5.82 -10.16
N TYR A 126 16.82 -7.02 -9.64
CA TYR A 126 17.48 -8.08 -10.35
C TYR A 126 16.72 -9.38 -10.13
N PHE A 127 16.14 -9.92 -11.17
CA PHE A 127 15.52 -11.21 -11.20
C PHE A 127 16.39 -12.19 -12.02
N ASP A 128 16.89 -13.21 -11.33
CA ASP A 128 17.83 -14.19 -11.85
C ASP A 128 17.07 -15.31 -12.61
N ASP A 129 16.26 -14.92 -13.57
CA ASP A 129 15.63 -15.81 -14.53
C ASP A 129 15.33 -15.06 -15.85
N GLU A 130 14.89 -15.82 -16.85
CA GLU A 130 14.56 -15.30 -18.16
C GLU A 130 13.12 -14.73 -18.25
N SER A 131 12.43 -14.63 -17.12
CA SER A 131 11.06 -14.14 -17.08
C SER A 131 10.96 -12.66 -17.41
N GLU A 132 9.89 -12.31 -18.07
CA GLU A 132 9.48 -10.92 -18.31
C GLU A 132 8.47 -10.48 -17.26
N PHE A 133 8.55 -9.21 -16.85
CA PHE A 133 7.71 -8.63 -15.82
C PHE A 133 7.11 -7.30 -16.30
N GLU A 134 5.82 -7.18 -16.20
CA GLU A 134 5.13 -5.89 -16.27
C GLU A 134 5.40 -5.11 -14.98
N VAL A 135 5.83 -3.86 -15.10
CA VAL A 135 6.22 -3.01 -13.98
C VAL A 135 5.34 -1.76 -13.97
N ASN A 136 4.69 -1.51 -12.83
CA ASN A 136 3.84 -0.35 -12.61
C ASN A 136 4.31 0.44 -11.40
N VAL A 137 4.38 1.76 -11.51
CA VAL A 137 4.58 2.70 -10.41
C VAL A 137 3.21 3.20 -9.95
N ILE A 138 2.96 3.16 -8.66
CA ILE A 138 1.69 3.51 -8.05
C ILE A 138 1.90 4.71 -7.13
N ASP A 139 1.15 5.78 -7.36
CA ASP A 139 0.97 6.87 -6.41
C ASP A 139 -0.24 6.56 -5.53
N THR A 140 0.03 6.18 -4.30
CA THR A 140 -1.01 5.68 -3.40
C THR A 140 -1.93 6.79 -2.89
N TRP A 141 -1.44 8.03 -2.84
CA TRP A 141 -2.23 9.17 -2.43
C TRP A 141 -3.06 9.76 -3.58
N ASN A 142 -2.45 9.95 -4.74
CA ASN A 142 -3.16 10.50 -5.90
C ASN A 142 -3.96 9.46 -6.69
N MET A 143 -3.91 8.20 -6.27
CA MET A 143 -4.65 7.08 -6.88
C MET A 143 -4.32 6.91 -8.36
N ALA A 144 -3.05 6.96 -8.71
CA ALA A 144 -2.58 6.85 -10.08
C ALA A 144 -1.65 5.65 -10.25
N ILE A 145 -1.76 4.99 -11.41
CA ILE A 145 -0.88 3.88 -11.82
C ILE A 145 -0.25 4.28 -13.14
N GLU A 146 1.08 4.22 -13.20
CA GLU A 146 1.86 4.52 -14.39
C GLU A 146 2.70 3.30 -14.79
N SER A 147 2.43 2.77 -15.98
CA SER A 147 3.20 1.64 -16.50
C SER A 147 4.62 2.06 -16.88
N ARG A 148 5.58 1.23 -16.51
CA ARG A 148 6.99 1.31 -16.93
C ARG A 148 7.32 0.30 -18.03
N GLY A 149 6.30 -0.39 -18.54
CA GLY A 149 6.45 -1.40 -19.56
C GLY A 149 6.87 -2.76 -19.04
N VAL A 150 7.41 -3.58 -19.94
CA VAL A 150 7.91 -4.93 -19.62
C VAL A 150 9.42 -4.89 -19.44
N CYS A 151 9.89 -5.46 -18.35
CA CYS A 151 11.29 -5.51 -17.94
C CYS A 151 11.75 -6.95 -17.74
N LYS A 152 13.07 -7.19 -17.85
CA LYS A 152 13.70 -8.51 -17.71
C LYS A 152 15.07 -8.39 -17.06
N GLY A 153 15.47 -9.37 -16.26
CA GLY A 153 16.80 -9.46 -15.64
C GLY A 153 17.05 -8.30 -14.67
N ARG A 154 18.04 -7.46 -14.98
CA ARG A 154 18.33 -6.24 -14.20
C ARG A 154 17.66 -5.03 -14.86
N PHE A 155 16.89 -4.29 -14.08
CA PHE A 155 16.25 -3.07 -14.56
C PHE A 155 16.14 -2.02 -13.44
N LYS A 156 16.03 -0.76 -13.88
CA LYS A 156 15.84 0.40 -13.03
C LYS A 156 14.43 0.94 -13.20
N VAL A 157 13.76 1.23 -12.09
CA VAL A 157 12.44 1.86 -12.06
C VAL A 157 12.61 3.28 -11.52
N GLU A 158 12.37 4.27 -12.35
CA GLU A 158 12.37 5.68 -11.94
C GLU A 158 11.12 6.00 -11.12
N LEU A 159 11.31 6.76 -10.05
CA LEU A 159 10.29 7.19 -9.11
C LEU A 159 10.35 8.73 -8.94
N PRO A 160 9.24 9.38 -8.55
CA PRO A 160 9.18 10.84 -8.48
C PRO A 160 9.89 11.46 -7.25
N GLY A 161 10.61 10.68 -6.44
CA GLY A 161 11.33 11.19 -5.26
C GLY A 161 10.42 11.78 -4.18
N ARG A 162 9.23 11.20 -3.99
CA ARG A 162 8.26 11.62 -2.97
C ARG A 162 7.70 10.45 -2.19
N GLN A 163 7.06 10.73 -1.06
CA GLN A 163 6.41 9.74 -0.19
C GLN A 163 5.19 9.10 -0.85
N TYR A 164 4.72 8.01 -0.27
CA TYR A 164 3.48 7.31 -0.62
C TYR A 164 3.51 6.68 -2.01
N MET A 165 4.69 6.21 -2.42
CA MET A 165 4.87 5.48 -3.67
C MET A 165 4.92 3.98 -3.44
N ALA A 166 4.43 3.23 -4.42
CA ALA A 166 4.56 1.77 -4.48
C ALA A 166 4.99 1.34 -5.89
N ILE A 167 5.52 0.12 -5.98
CA ILE A 167 5.81 -0.55 -7.24
C ILE A 167 5.09 -1.89 -7.24
N GLN A 168 4.41 -2.19 -8.33
CA GLN A 168 3.82 -3.48 -8.62
C GLN A 168 4.61 -4.14 -9.75
N ILE A 169 5.02 -5.39 -9.56
CA ILE A 169 5.73 -6.18 -10.56
C ILE A 169 4.96 -7.49 -10.75
N LYS A 170 4.54 -7.76 -11.98
CA LYS A 170 3.79 -8.95 -12.36
C LYS A 170 4.53 -9.70 -13.45
N LYS A 171 4.68 -11.02 -13.30
CA LYS A 171 5.21 -11.86 -14.36
C LYS A 171 4.27 -11.89 -15.55
N VAL A 172 4.81 -11.68 -16.74
CA VAL A 172 4.07 -11.86 -17.99
C VAL A 172 3.82 -13.35 -18.21
N GLN A 173 2.59 -13.70 -18.54
CA GLN A 173 2.15 -15.10 -18.78
C GLN A 173 2.48 -15.52 -20.21
#